data_08c40bd6789916a1e30fd7d2286e062d
#
_entry.id   08c40bd6789916a1e30fd7d2286e062d
#
_cell.length_a   1.000
_cell.length_b   1.000
_cell.length_c   1.000
_cell.angle_alpha   90.00
_cell.angle_beta   90.00
_cell.angle_gamma   90.00
#
_symmetry.space_group_name_H-M   'P 1'
#
loop_
_entity.id
_entity.type
_entity.pdbx_description
1 polymer ?
#
loop_
_entity_poly.entity_id
_entity_poly.type
_entity_poly.pdbx_seq_one_letter_code
_entity_poly.pdbx_strand_id
1 'polypeptide(L)'
;ENTDKIKALKAALESKQVADFIAKEYNGAVVSTVENPGDGYDASVDYDALKGTEITVAASPTPHAEILDVAKEILAAKGVALKVVEFTDYVQPNNVVDSGEIDANYFQHLPYLEDFNAQNGTKVVSVAAVHVEPMGLYGGKQTTLDALK
;
A
#
# COMPACT_ATOMS: atom_id res chain seq x y z
N GLU A 1 -11.41 -9.10 -5.92
CA GLU A 1 -10.74 -8.27 -6.92
C GLU A 1 -11.34 -6.86 -7.04
N ASN A 2 -12.57 -6.69 -7.44
CA ASN A 2 -13.28 -5.39 -7.50
C ASN A 2 -14.40 -5.34 -6.46
N THR A 3 -14.19 -5.92 -5.31
CA THR A 3 -15.16 -5.88 -4.22
C THR A 3 -15.22 -4.47 -3.63
N ASP A 4 -16.33 -4.13 -3.00
CA ASP A 4 -16.50 -2.84 -2.33
C ASP A 4 -15.45 -2.62 -1.23
N LYS A 5 -15.00 -3.68 -0.55
CA LYS A 5 -13.87 -3.63 0.39
C LYS A 5 -12.59 -3.10 -0.27
N ILE A 6 -12.20 -3.66 -1.42
CA ILE A 6 -10.97 -3.26 -2.12
C ILE A 6 -11.08 -1.87 -2.70
N LYS A 7 -12.25 -1.48 -3.25
CA LYS A 7 -12.50 -0.12 -3.72
C LYS A 7 -12.42 0.90 -2.58
N ALA A 8 -13.01 0.59 -1.43
CA ALA A 8 -12.96 1.44 -0.25
C ALA A 8 -11.53 1.62 0.26
N LEU A 9 -10.75 0.52 0.37
CA LEU A 9 -9.34 0.55 0.75
C LEU A 9 -8.51 1.39 -0.23
N LYS A 10 -8.69 1.17 -1.55
CA LYS A 10 -8.01 1.94 -2.58
C LYS A 10 -8.31 3.43 -2.46
N ALA A 11 -9.58 3.82 -2.35
CA ALA A 11 -9.97 5.23 -2.21
C ALA A 11 -9.35 5.88 -0.97
N ALA A 12 -9.30 5.17 0.17
CA ALA A 12 -8.68 5.65 1.38
C ALA A 12 -7.16 5.88 1.20
N LEU A 13 -6.45 4.94 0.56
CA LEU A 13 -5.02 5.05 0.28
C LEU A 13 -4.69 6.13 -0.76
N GLU A 14 -5.55 6.37 -1.74
CA GLU A 14 -5.39 7.41 -2.76
C GLU A 14 -5.92 8.79 -2.32
N SER A 15 -6.16 8.97 -1.02
CA SER A 15 -6.68 10.23 -0.46
C SER A 15 -5.61 11.30 -0.31
N LYS A 16 -6.08 12.56 -0.30
CA LYS A 16 -5.25 13.71 0.05
C LYS A 16 -4.67 13.59 1.46
N GLN A 17 -5.41 13.01 2.40
CA GLN A 17 -4.96 12.84 3.77
C GLN A 17 -3.74 11.91 3.85
N VAL A 18 -3.74 10.81 3.08
CA VAL A 18 -2.59 9.90 2.96
C VAL A 18 -1.42 10.59 2.24
N ALA A 19 -1.67 11.31 1.14
CA ALA A 19 -0.61 12.02 0.42
C ALA A 19 0.06 13.09 1.28
N ASP A 20 -0.72 13.87 2.03
CA ASP A 20 -0.20 14.88 2.97
C ASP A 20 0.61 14.25 4.12
N PHE A 21 0.15 13.11 4.65
CA PHE A 21 0.89 12.34 5.67
C PHE A 21 2.26 11.91 5.12
N ILE A 22 2.29 11.28 3.95
CA ILE A 22 3.53 10.83 3.30
C ILE A 22 4.52 12.00 3.14
N ALA A 23 4.04 13.13 2.59
CA ALA A 23 4.88 14.29 2.36
C ALA A 23 5.46 14.88 3.65
N LYS A 24 4.68 14.89 4.73
CA LYS A 24 5.06 15.45 6.03
C LYS A 24 6.01 14.52 6.80
N GLU A 25 5.69 13.22 6.85
CA GLU A 25 6.36 12.28 7.73
C GLU A 25 7.74 11.86 7.18
N TYR A 26 7.82 11.62 5.89
CA TYR A 26 9.03 10.99 5.31
C TYR A 26 10.00 11.96 4.64
N ASN A 27 9.66 13.25 4.55
CA ASN A 27 10.56 14.30 4.04
C ASN A 27 11.29 13.91 2.73
N GLY A 28 10.57 13.29 1.78
CA GLY A 28 11.09 12.87 0.48
C GLY A 28 11.73 11.48 0.44
N ALA A 29 11.90 10.79 1.57
CA ALA A 29 12.33 9.39 1.59
C ALA A 29 11.22 8.44 1.09
N VAL A 30 9.97 8.84 1.22
CA VAL A 30 8.80 8.22 0.61
C VAL A 30 8.02 9.31 -0.13
N VAL A 31 7.59 9.03 -1.35
CA VAL A 31 6.90 10.01 -2.22
C VAL A 31 5.60 9.41 -2.73
N SER A 32 4.49 10.12 -2.52
CA SER A 32 3.20 9.70 -3.09
C SER A 32 3.23 9.73 -4.62
N THR A 33 2.69 8.69 -5.25
CA THR A 33 2.52 8.59 -6.70
C THR A 33 1.11 8.94 -7.16
N VAL A 34 0.23 9.30 -6.23
CA VAL A 34 -1.17 9.66 -6.53
C VAL A 34 -1.22 11.09 -7.07
N GLU A 35 -1.46 11.23 -8.37
CA GLU A 35 -1.46 12.54 -9.04
C GLU A 35 -2.65 13.43 -8.64
N ASN A 36 -3.84 12.83 -8.43
CA ASN A 36 -5.06 13.53 -8.10
C ASN A 36 -5.69 12.91 -6.84
N PRO A 37 -5.13 13.18 -5.65
CA PRO A 37 -5.63 12.59 -4.42
C PRO A 37 -7.08 13.03 -4.12
N GLY A 38 -7.94 12.04 -3.83
CA GLY A 38 -9.35 12.25 -3.52
C GLY A 38 -9.62 12.58 -2.05
N ASP A 39 -10.90 12.55 -1.69
CA ASP A 39 -11.38 12.76 -0.30
C ASP A 39 -11.31 11.48 0.56
N GLY A 40 -10.90 10.36 -0.02
CA GLY A 40 -10.76 9.07 0.67
C GLY A 40 -11.95 8.13 0.48
N TYR A 41 -12.94 8.51 -0.33
CA TYR A 41 -14.15 7.71 -0.55
C TYR A 41 -14.44 7.52 -2.04
N ASP A 42 -14.93 6.33 -2.39
CA ASP A 42 -15.40 6.00 -3.74
C ASP A 42 -16.92 6.02 -3.75
N ALA A 43 -17.50 6.88 -4.58
CA ALA A 43 -18.96 7.04 -4.69
C ALA A 43 -19.67 5.78 -5.22
N SER A 44 -18.97 4.84 -5.83
CA SER A 44 -19.52 3.57 -6.30
C SER A 44 -19.62 2.50 -5.21
N VAL A 45 -19.04 2.75 -4.02
CA VAL A 45 -19.04 1.82 -2.89
C VAL A 45 -20.25 2.02 -2.00
N ASP A 46 -20.96 0.94 -1.68
CA ASP A 46 -22.01 0.94 -0.66
C ASP A 46 -21.39 0.82 0.74
N TYR A 47 -21.00 1.97 1.31
CA TYR A 47 -20.43 2.00 2.66
C TYR A 47 -21.44 1.58 3.75
N ASP A 48 -22.74 1.73 3.51
CA ASP A 48 -23.74 1.26 4.49
C ASP A 48 -23.77 -0.27 4.55
N ALA A 49 -23.58 -0.95 3.43
CA ALA A 49 -23.44 -2.39 3.39
C ALA A 49 -22.10 -2.89 4.02
N LEU A 50 -21.05 -2.04 4.03
CA LEU A 50 -19.77 -2.37 4.63
C LEU A 50 -19.69 -2.09 6.13
N LYS A 51 -20.67 -1.38 6.72
CA LYS A 51 -20.66 -1.06 8.16
C LYS A 51 -20.55 -2.32 9.01
N GLY A 52 -19.63 -2.29 9.98
CA GLY A 52 -19.33 -3.41 10.87
C GLY A 52 -18.53 -4.54 10.25
N THR A 53 -18.09 -4.40 8.99
CA THR A 53 -17.15 -5.36 8.37
C THR A 53 -15.69 -4.96 8.64
N GLU A 54 -14.80 -5.92 8.46
CA GLU A 54 -13.35 -5.73 8.57
C GLU A 54 -12.68 -5.96 7.23
N ILE A 55 -11.74 -5.10 6.86
CA ILE A 55 -10.78 -5.29 5.77
C ILE A 55 -9.46 -5.68 6.38
N THR A 56 -8.84 -6.76 5.93
CA THR A 56 -7.54 -7.23 6.40
C THR A 56 -6.45 -6.93 5.39
N VAL A 57 -5.31 -6.38 5.85
CA VAL A 57 -4.18 -6.04 4.96
C VAL A 57 -2.87 -6.54 5.57
N ALA A 58 -2.13 -7.33 4.80
CA ALA A 58 -0.76 -7.71 5.11
C ALA A 58 0.20 -6.57 4.70
N ALA A 59 1.06 -6.12 5.60
CA ALA A 59 1.96 -5.00 5.34
C ALA A 59 3.33 -5.19 5.97
N SER A 60 4.36 -4.55 5.42
CA SER A 60 5.61 -4.34 6.16
C SER A 60 5.46 -3.16 7.12
N PRO A 61 6.21 -3.15 8.25
CA PRO A 61 6.01 -2.16 9.30
C PRO A 61 6.14 -0.71 8.81
N THR A 62 7.26 -0.36 8.19
CA THR A 62 7.57 0.99 7.73
C THR A 62 7.93 0.99 6.25
N PRO A 63 7.38 1.88 5.43
CA PRO A 63 6.39 2.92 5.73
C PRO A 63 4.94 2.42 5.64
N HIS A 64 4.69 1.17 5.22
CA HIS A 64 3.41 0.68 4.74
C HIS A 64 2.34 0.61 5.84
N ALA A 65 2.65 0.00 7.01
CA ALA A 65 1.69 -0.07 8.11
C ALA A 65 1.36 1.33 8.66
N GLU A 66 2.34 2.23 8.74
CA GLU A 66 2.16 3.62 9.17
C GLU A 66 1.21 4.39 8.23
N ILE A 67 1.32 4.18 6.92
CA ILE A 67 0.41 4.76 5.91
C ILE A 67 -0.99 4.16 6.05
N LEU A 68 -1.09 2.85 6.30
CA LEU A 68 -2.38 2.18 6.52
C LEU A 68 -3.10 2.68 7.78
N ASP A 69 -2.38 3.15 8.80
CA ASP A 69 -3.02 3.74 9.99
C ASP A 69 -3.81 5.02 9.63
N VAL A 70 -3.33 5.81 8.67
CA VAL A 70 -4.11 6.95 8.15
C VAL A 70 -5.35 6.48 7.40
N ALA A 71 -5.22 5.48 6.53
CA ALA A 71 -6.36 4.89 5.81
C ALA A 71 -7.39 4.28 6.76
N LYS A 72 -6.94 3.72 7.88
CA LYS A 72 -7.80 3.16 8.94
C LYS A 72 -8.74 4.21 9.55
N GLU A 73 -8.24 5.42 9.80
CA GLU A 73 -9.08 6.52 10.30
C GLU A 73 -10.17 6.92 9.28
N ILE A 74 -9.82 6.97 8.00
CA ILE A 74 -10.74 7.29 6.91
C ILE A 74 -11.86 6.24 6.82
N LEU A 75 -11.51 4.97 6.84
CA LEU A 75 -12.47 3.86 6.78
C LEU A 75 -13.35 3.78 8.03
N ALA A 76 -12.75 4.01 9.21
CA ALA A 76 -13.48 4.01 10.48
C ALA A 76 -14.59 5.08 10.52
N ALA A 77 -14.39 6.24 9.88
CA ALA A 77 -15.43 7.27 9.76
C ALA A 77 -16.67 6.80 8.97
N LYS A 78 -16.55 5.73 8.17
CA LYS A 78 -17.66 5.05 7.48
C LYS A 78 -18.10 3.75 8.18
N GLY A 79 -17.57 3.46 9.38
CA GLY A 79 -17.92 2.26 10.14
C GLY A 79 -17.27 0.97 9.63
N VAL A 80 -16.21 1.09 8.81
CA VAL A 80 -15.44 -0.04 8.27
C VAL A 80 -14.15 -0.19 9.07
N ALA A 81 -13.90 -1.37 9.62
CA ALA A 81 -12.65 -1.64 10.33
C ALA A 81 -11.53 -1.98 9.34
N LEU A 82 -10.32 -1.48 9.59
CA LEU A 82 -9.11 -1.92 8.91
C LEU A 82 -8.19 -2.60 9.92
N LYS A 83 -7.86 -3.86 9.64
CA LYS A 83 -6.90 -4.64 10.42
C LYS A 83 -5.62 -4.83 9.62
N VAL A 84 -4.53 -4.28 10.14
CA VAL A 84 -3.19 -4.46 9.56
C VAL A 84 -2.52 -5.64 10.26
N VAL A 85 -1.96 -6.54 9.45
CA VAL A 85 -1.16 -7.69 9.90
C VAL A 85 0.26 -7.47 9.40
N GLU A 86 1.19 -7.19 10.31
CA GLU A 86 2.57 -6.90 9.95
C GLU A 86 3.38 -8.17 9.67
N PHE A 87 4.15 -8.14 8.58
CA PHE A 87 5.10 -9.17 8.17
C PHE A 87 6.48 -8.54 8.00
N THR A 88 7.51 -9.26 8.42
CA THR A 88 8.92 -8.84 8.27
C THR A 88 9.64 -9.53 7.12
N ASP A 89 8.95 -10.44 6.41
CA ASP A 89 9.42 -11.10 5.20
C ASP A 89 8.61 -10.63 3.97
N TYR A 90 9.10 -10.95 2.77
CA TYR A 90 8.47 -10.54 1.50
C TYR A 90 7.75 -11.67 0.75
N VAL A 91 7.63 -12.86 1.35
CA VAL A 91 7.00 -14.04 0.75
C VAL A 91 5.58 -14.21 1.27
N GLN A 92 5.42 -14.20 2.59
CA GLN A 92 4.13 -14.45 3.24
C GLN A 92 3.02 -13.49 2.85
N PRO A 93 3.26 -12.14 2.69
CA PRO A 93 2.18 -11.23 2.30
C PRO A 93 1.49 -11.58 0.98
N ASN A 94 2.20 -12.17 0.02
CA ASN A 94 1.59 -12.63 -1.22
C ASN A 94 0.85 -13.97 -1.02
N ASN A 95 1.40 -14.89 -0.25
CA ASN A 95 0.79 -16.19 0.00
C ASN A 95 -0.57 -16.08 0.71
N VAL A 96 -0.67 -15.23 1.74
CA VAL A 96 -1.91 -15.06 2.51
C VAL A 96 -3.01 -14.36 1.72
N VAL A 97 -2.65 -13.54 0.73
CA VAL A 97 -3.62 -12.93 -0.19
C VAL A 97 -4.04 -13.92 -1.28
N ASP A 98 -3.10 -14.67 -1.87
CA ASP A 98 -3.40 -15.67 -2.89
C ASP A 98 -4.29 -16.80 -2.35
N SER A 99 -4.09 -17.19 -1.08
CA SER A 99 -4.94 -18.17 -0.39
C SER A 99 -6.31 -17.64 0.02
N GLY A 100 -6.51 -16.31 0.01
CA GLY A 100 -7.74 -15.66 0.48
C GLY A 100 -7.86 -15.55 2.01
N GLU A 101 -6.77 -15.77 2.76
CA GLU A 101 -6.74 -15.60 4.22
C GLU A 101 -6.79 -14.12 4.61
N ILE A 102 -6.15 -13.25 3.84
CA ILE A 102 -6.12 -11.79 4.00
C ILE A 102 -6.63 -11.13 2.72
N ASP A 103 -7.40 -10.05 2.85
CA ASP A 103 -8.09 -9.39 1.72
C ASP A 103 -7.12 -8.73 0.72
N ALA A 104 -6.02 -8.12 1.22
CA ALA A 104 -5.03 -7.41 0.40
C ALA A 104 -3.65 -7.40 1.05
N ASN A 105 -2.63 -7.00 0.30
CA ASN A 105 -1.33 -6.64 0.88
C ASN A 105 -0.87 -5.25 0.41
N TYR A 106 0.04 -4.66 1.20
CA TYR A 106 0.68 -3.39 0.88
C TYR A 106 2.13 -3.43 1.36
N PHE A 107 3.08 -3.76 0.47
CA PHE A 107 4.49 -3.91 0.84
C PHE A 107 5.46 -3.91 -0.35
N GLN A 108 4.98 -4.08 -1.60
CA GLN A 108 5.81 -4.41 -2.74
C GLN A 108 5.65 -3.45 -3.91
N HIS A 109 6.63 -3.43 -4.80
CA HIS A 109 6.57 -2.79 -6.10
C HIS A 109 6.13 -3.78 -7.19
N LEU A 110 5.56 -3.26 -8.27
CA LEU A 110 4.98 -4.09 -9.34
C LEU A 110 5.96 -5.12 -9.93
N PRO A 111 7.25 -4.81 -10.21
CA PRO A 111 8.17 -5.81 -10.74
C PRO A 111 8.38 -7.02 -9.83
N TYR A 112 8.38 -6.81 -8.49
CA TYR A 112 8.46 -7.91 -7.53
C TYR A 112 7.20 -8.78 -7.56
N LEU A 113 6.01 -8.17 -7.63
CA LEU A 113 4.75 -8.89 -7.71
C LEU A 113 4.69 -9.77 -8.97
N GLU A 114 5.07 -9.23 -10.12
CA GLU A 114 5.06 -9.95 -11.40
C GLU A 114 6.02 -11.16 -11.36
N ASP A 115 7.24 -10.95 -10.84
CA ASP A 115 8.23 -12.01 -10.68
C ASP A 115 7.77 -13.08 -9.68
N PHE A 116 7.19 -12.66 -8.53
CA PHE A 116 6.65 -13.56 -7.53
C PHE A 116 5.55 -14.46 -8.11
N ASN A 117 4.59 -13.85 -8.82
CA ASN A 117 3.51 -14.60 -9.47
C ASN A 117 4.05 -15.63 -10.48
N ALA A 118 5.03 -15.22 -11.30
CA ALA A 118 5.62 -16.10 -12.30
C ALA A 118 6.35 -17.28 -11.68
N GLN A 119 7.08 -17.06 -10.57
CA GLN A 119 7.86 -18.10 -9.90
C GLN A 119 7.02 -19.06 -9.04
N ASN A 120 5.95 -18.56 -8.43
CA ASN A 120 5.15 -19.30 -7.45
C ASN A 120 3.78 -19.75 -7.98
N GLY A 121 3.40 -19.33 -9.20
CA GLY A 121 2.09 -19.66 -9.80
C GLY A 121 0.92 -18.96 -9.12
N THR A 122 1.16 -17.91 -8.35
CA THR A 122 0.15 -17.08 -7.67
C THR A 122 -0.53 -16.12 -8.66
N LYS A 123 -1.70 -15.56 -8.27
CA LYS A 123 -2.54 -14.72 -9.14
C LYS A 123 -2.90 -13.39 -8.49
N VAL A 124 -2.05 -12.90 -7.58
CA VAL A 124 -2.25 -11.61 -6.93
C VAL A 124 -2.13 -10.49 -7.97
N VAL A 125 -3.04 -9.52 -7.92
CA VAL A 125 -3.08 -8.41 -8.88
C VAL A 125 -2.88 -7.07 -8.17
N SER A 126 -2.20 -6.14 -8.85
CA SER A 126 -2.07 -4.76 -8.36
C SER A 126 -3.37 -4.00 -8.60
N VAL A 127 -3.86 -3.29 -7.56
CA VAL A 127 -5.08 -2.48 -7.62
C VAL A 127 -4.84 -0.98 -7.39
N ALA A 128 -3.69 -0.62 -6.83
CA ALA A 128 -3.30 0.76 -6.59
C ALA A 128 -1.76 0.93 -6.61
N ALA A 129 -1.29 2.11 -6.99
CA ALA A 129 0.08 2.56 -6.80
C ALA A 129 0.03 3.79 -5.88
N VAL A 130 0.54 3.67 -4.66
CA VAL A 130 0.34 4.66 -3.59
C VAL A 130 1.57 5.53 -3.41
N HIS A 131 2.77 4.92 -3.37
CA HIS A 131 4.02 5.62 -3.16
C HIS A 131 5.20 4.88 -3.79
N VAL A 132 6.33 5.58 -3.84
CA VAL A 132 7.66 5.01 -4.12
C VAL A 132 8.66 5.48 -3.07
N GLU A 133 9.68 4.66 -2.83
CA GLU A 133 10.89 5.06 -2.12
C GLU A 133 11.99 5.34 -3.14
N PRO A 134 12.39 6.61 -3.35
CA PRO A 134 13.41 6.94 -4.33
C PRO A 134 14.75 6.31 -3.99
N MET A 135 15.35 5.61 -4.94
CA MET A 135 16.69 5.06 -4.80
C MET A 135 17.72 6.14 -5.12
N GLY A 136 18.68 6.33 -4.20
CA GLY A 136 19.78 7.27 -4.37
C GLY A 136 21.13 6.57 -4.51
N LEU A 137 22.02 7.15 -5.32
CA LEU A 137 23.42 6.77 -5.35
C LEU A 137 24.19 7.71 -4.42
N TYR A 138 24.81 7.14 -3.39
CA TYR A 138 25.51 7.90 -2.36
C TYR A 138 27.02 7.73 -2.46
N GLY A 139 27.78 8.80 -2.27
CA GLY A 139 29.23 8.78 -2.18
C GLY A 139 29.69 7.99 -0.94
N GLY A 140 30.74 7.16 -1.12
CA GLY A 140 31.42 6.48 -0.05
C GLY A 140 32.89 6.84 -0.06
N LYS A 141 33.79 5.86 -0.34
CA LYS A 141 35.23 6.13 -0.56
C LYS A 141 35.49 6.97 -1.81
N GLN A 142 34.56 6.93 -2.78
CA GLN A 142 34.59 7.71 -4.02
C GLN A 142 33.47 8.75 -3.97
N THR A 143 33.80 9.97 -4.38
CA THR A 143 32.90 11.12 -4.27
C THR A 143 32.43 11.65 -5.62
N THR A 144 32.87 11.04 -6.73
CA THR A 144 32.47 11.40 -8.08
C THR A 144 32.08 10.17 -8.90
N LEU A 145 31.16 10.33 -9.87
CA LEU A 145 30.73 9.28 -10.79
C LEU A 145 31.85 8.80 -11.72
N ASP A 146 32.88 9.66 -11.99
CA ASP A 146 33.99 9.34 -12.86
C ASP A 146 34.86 8.17 -12.36
N ALA A 147 34.76 7.90 -11.07
CA ALA A 147 35.49 6.82 -10.40
C ALA A 147 34.74 5.46 -10.46
N LEU A 148 33.56 5.41 -11.06
CA LEU A 148 32.74 4.20 -11.20
C LEU A 148 32.95 3.47 -12.54
N LYS A 149 34.09 3.68 -13.18
CA LYS A 149 34.46 3.00 -14.46
C LYS A 149 35.02 1.61 -14.21
#